data_58c715b938907656c4d212988a0981d5
#
_entry.id   58c715b938907656c4d212988a0981d5
#
_cell.length_a   1.000
_cell.length_b   1.000
_cell.length_c   1.000
_cell.angle_alpha   90.00
_cell.angle_beta   90.00
_cell.angle_gamma   90.00
#
_symmetry.space_group_name_H-M   'P 1'
#
loop_
_entity.id
_entity.type
_entity.pdbx_description
1 polymer ?
#
loop_
_entity_poly.entity_id
_entity_poly.type
_entity_poly.pdbx_seq_one_letter_code
_entity_poly.pdbx_strand_id
1 'polypeptide(L)'
;MTGQNQTTIINATASNLEKEALYVVKIGGNIIDDNNKLALFLKDFAAIKGKKILVHGGGKLATQLAKDLGIEQAMVDGRRITDAATLKIVTMVYAGYINKNIVAQLQSNNNNAIGFTGADANLIKAHKRLPADSKGIDYGFVGDVDSVNTSAILPLLQQDIAIVIAPITHDGNGQLLNTNADTIAQSIAVAMSNNYAVSLLYCFEKSGVLLDANNDSTVIPSINKEEYQTLKEKALIFAGMIPKLDNAFAAINSGVTKVIIGKAEMIESLIVGKAGTTIQHTVTH
;
A
#
# COMPACT_ATOMS: atom_id res chain seq x y z
N MET A 1 -35.12 -51.95 -30.46
CA MET A 1 -34.28 -50.88 -31.03
C MET A 1 -33.89 -49.98 -29.91
N THR A 2 -32.66 -50.15 -29.45
CA THR A 2 -32.04 -49.49 -28.28
C THR A 2 -31.36 -48.21 -28.73
N GLY A 3 -31.90 -47.07 -28.32
CA GLY A 3 -31.26 -45.76 -28.53
C GLY A 3 -30.34 -45.42 -27.34
N GLN A 4 -29.05 -45.46 -27.55
CA GLN A 4 -28.05 -45.02 -26.59
C GLN A 4 -27.95 -43.49 -26.63
N ASN A 5 -28.32 -42.81 -25.52
CA ASN A 5 -28.01 -41.41 -25.27
C ASN A 5 -26.55 -41.31 -24.86
N GLN A 6 -25.70 -40.81 -25.74
CA GLN A 6 -24.34 -40.36 -25.37
C GLN A 6 -24.43 -38.99 -24.75
N THR A 7 -24.26 -38.91 -23.44
CA THR A 7 -24.05 -37.65 -22.70
C THR A 7 -22.61 -37.23 -22.93
N THR A 8 -22.39 -36.19 -23.74
CA THR A 8 -21.10 -35.57 -23.94
C THR A 8 -20.75 -34.74 -22.69
N ILE A 9 -19.85 -35.26 -21.87
CA ILE A 9 -19.27 -34.52 -20.77
C ILE A 9 -18.30 -33.51 -21.38
N ILE A 10 -18.68 -32.24 -21.40
CA ILE A 10 -17.78 -31.13 -21.73
C ILE A 10 -16.89 -30.92 -20.50
N ASN A 11 -15.70 -31.49 -20.53
CA ASN A 11 -14.62 -31.14 -19.62
C ASN A 11 -14.20 -29.71 -19.94
N ALA A 12 -14.71 -28.77 -19.16
CA ALA A 12 -14.17 -27.42 -19.12
C ALA A 12 -12.78 -27.49 -18.46
N THR A 13 -11.75 -27.62 -19.30
CA THR A 13 -10.37 -27.31 -18.88
C THR A 13 -10.35 -25.83 -18.46
N ALA A 14 -10.30 -25.57 -17.16
CA ALA A 14 -9.99 -24.26 -16.65
C ALA A 14 -8.59 -23.89 -17.18
N SER A 15 -8.57 -23.05 -18.21
CA SER A 15 -7.34 -22.45 -18.70
C SER A 15 -6.75 -21.68 -17.53
N ASN A 16 -5.52 -22.01 -17.12
CA ASN A 16 -4.68 -21.18 -16.27
C ASN A 16 -4.34 -19.90 -17.07
N LEU A 17 -5.29 -18.98 -17.17
CA LEU A 17 -5.02 -17.64 -17.65
C LEU A 17 -4.15 -16.99 -16.56
N GLU A 18 -2.90 -16.68 -16.91
CA GLU A 18 -2.03 -15.88 -16.02
C GLU A 18 -2.78 -14.61 -15.64
N LYS A 19 -2.91 -14.36 -14.33
CA LYS A 19 -3.55 -13.15 -13.84
C LYS A 19 -2.81 -11.92 -14.35
N GLU A 20 -3.56 -10.91 -14.80
CA GLU A 20 -3.00 -9.62 -15.19
C GLU A 20 -2.24 -8.98 -14.02
N ALA A 21 -1.15 -8.27 -14.30
CA ALA A 21 -0.33 -7.61 -13.27
C ALA A 21 -1.04 -6.38 -12.69
N LEU A 22 -1.00 -6.26 -11.36
CA LEU A 22 -1.43 -5.08 -10.63
C LEU A 22 -0.30 -4.61 -9.70
N TYR A 23 0.05 -3.34 -9.80
CA TYR A 23 1.01 -2.69 -8.92
C TYR A 23 0.29 -1.86 -7.86
N VAL A 24 0.39 -2.27 -6.60
CA VAL A 24 -0.04 -1.46 -5.46
C VAL A 24 1.19 -0.77 -4.89
N VAL A 25 1.29 0.53 -5.07
CA VAL A 25 2.47 1.32 -4.70
C VAL A 25 2.15 2.21 -3.52
N LYS A 26 2.96 2.15 -2.46
CA LYS A 26 2.84 3.05 -1.31
C LYS A 26 4.02 4.02 -1.26
N ILE A 27 3.73 5.32 -1.17
CA ILE A 27 4.73 6.37 -0.98
C ILE A 27 4.62 7.03 0.40
N GLY A 28 5.77 7.38 0.97
CA GLY A 28 5.88 8.05 2.27
C GLY A 28 5.99 9.56 2.19
N GLY A 29 6.06 10.19 3.37
CA GLY A 29 6.11 11.65 3.53
C GLY A 29 7.24 12.31 2.76
N ASN A 30 8.44 11.73 2.73
CA ASN A 30 9.61 12.37 2.08
C ASN A 30 9.47 12.59 0.57
N ILE A 31 8.64 11.78 -0.10
CA ILE A 31 8.33 12.00 -1.51
C ILE A 31 7.24 13.06 -1.64
N ILE A 32 6.24 13.04 -0.77
CA ILE A 32 5.08 13.94 -0.80
C ILE A 32 5.47 15.36 -0.37
N ASP A 33 6.40 15.49 0.57
CA ASP A 33 6.82 16.77 1.16
C ASP A 33 7.80 17.55 0.26
N ASP A 34 8.29 16.94 -0.83
CA ASP A 34 9.18 17.54 -1.84
C ASP A 34 8.50 17.52 -3.20
N ASN A 35 8.10 18.71 -3.67
CA ASN A 35 7.38 18.85 -4.93
C ASN A 35 8.13 18.30 -6.14
N ASN A 36 9.47 18.43 -6.18
CA ASN A 36 10.29 17.94 -7.28
C ASN A 36 10.37 16.42 -7.27
N LYS A 37 10.58 15.82 -6.09
CA LYS A 37 10.58 14.35 -5.94
C LYS A 37 9.22 13.77 -6.28
N LEU A 38 8.14 14.40 -5.82
CA LEU A 38 6.79 13.97 -6.13
C LEU A 38 6.51 14.01 -7.63
N ALA A 39 6.88 15.11 -8.30
CA ALA A 39 6.66 15.26 -9.74
C ALA A 39 7.43 14.21 -10.55
N LEU A 40 8.71 13.95 -10.22
CA LEU A 40 9.52 12.91 -10.86
C LEU A 40 8.91 11.52 -10.62
N PHE A 41 8.58 11.20 -9.37
CA PHE A 41 7.95 9.93 -9.03
C PHE A 41 6.65 9.71 -9.79
N LEU A 42 5.77 10.72 -9.86
CA LEU A 42 4.47 10.60 -10.56
C LEU A 42 4.63 10.45 -12.07
N LYS A 43 5.66 11.05 -12.67
CA LYS A 43 6.02 10.83 -14.07
C LYS A 43 6.41 9.36 -14.31
N ASP A 44 7.28 8.79 -13.47
CA ASP A 44 7.72 7.40 -13.57
C ASP A 44 6.56 6.44 -13.25
N PHE A 45 5.75 6.74 -12.22
CA PHE A 45 4.54 5.98 -11.92
C PHE A 45 3.53 5.99 -13.08
N ALA A 46 3.34 7.11 -13.75
CA ALA A 46 2.48 7.20 -14.92
C ALA A 46 2.95 6.29 -16.07
N ALA A 47 4.27 6.13 -16.23
CA ALA A 47 4.89 5.30 -17.28
C ALA A 47 4.77 3.79 -17.04
N ILE A 48 4.47 3.34 -15.81
CA ILE A 48 4.28 1.91 -15.49
C ILE A 48 3.24 1.30 -16.43
N LYS A 49 3.58 0.19 -17.09
CA LYS A 49 2.64 -0.61 -17.88
C LYS A 49 1.85 -1.55 -16.96
N GLY A 50 0.54 -1.61 -17.14
CA GLY A 50 -0.38 -2.41 -16.34
C GLY A 50 -1.21 -1.61 -15.34
N LYS A 51 -2.06 -2.33 -14.61
CA LYS A 51 -2.97 -1.75 -13.61
C LYS A 51 -2.20 -1.24 -12.41
N LYS A 52 -2.62 -0.11 -11.84
CA LYS A 52 -1.89 0.50 -10.73
C LYS A 52 -2.77 1.25 -9.75
N ILE A 53 -2.42 1.10 -8.47
CA ILE A 53 -3.04 1.79 -7.34
C ILE A 53 -1.91 2.47 -6.56
N LEU A 54 -2.07 3.75 -6.25
CA LEU A 54 -1.14 4.53 -5.44
C LEU A 54 -1.75 4.80 -4.08
N VAL A 55 -1.08 4.41 -3.00
CA VAL A 55 -1.45 4.75 -1.63
C VAL A 55 -0.44 5.76 -1.10
N HIS A 56 -0.90 6.89 -0.63
CA HIS A 56 0.00 7.94 -0.14
C HIS A 56 -0.10 8.16 1.37
N GLY A 57 0.95 8.73 1.96
CA GLY A 57 0.94 9.28 3.31
C GLY A 57 0.71 10.80 3.30
N GLY A 58 1.38 11.53 4.20
CA GLY A 58 1.32 13.01 4.26
C GLY A 58 1.44 13.58 5.67
N GLY A 59 2.00 12.79 6.59
CA GLY A 59 2.04 13.12 8.02
C GLY A 59 2.71 14.46 8.34
N LYS A 60 3.79 14.84 7.64
CA LYS A 60 4.50 16.11 7.90
C LYS A 60 3.66 17.32 7.54
N LEU A 61 2.99 17.31 6.37
CA LEU A 61 2.09 18.39 5.96
C LEU A 61 0.93 18.56 6.96
N ALA A 62 0.35 17.46 7.42
CA ALA A 62 -0.69 17.51 8.44
C ALA A 62 -0.17 18.06 9.79
N THR A 63 1.05 17.68 10.18
CA THR A 63 1.69 18.22 11.40
C THR A 63 1.94 19.73 11.27
N GLN A 64 2.43 20.18 10.11
CA GLN A 64 2.67 21.60 9.88
C GLN A 64 1.37 22.40 9.93
N LEU A 65 0.33 21.96 9.23
CA LEU A 65 -0.97 22.65 9.25
C LEU A 65 -1.57 22.70 10.66
N ALA A 66 -1.48 21.59 11.43
CA ALA A 66 -1.95 21.56 12.81
C ALA A 66 -1.21 22.58 13.68
N LYS A 67 0.13 22.67 13.53
CA LYS A 67 0.96 23.65 14.23
C LYS A 67 0.55 25.09 13.88
N ASP A 68 0.33 25.37 12.60
CA ASP A 68 -0.06 26.71 12.13
C ASP A 68 -1.45 27.13 12.67
N LEU A 69 -2.30 26.16 12.97
CA LEU A 69 -3.63 26.34 13.57
C LEU A 69 -3.64 26.24 15.11
N GLY A 70 -2.47 26.07 15.73
CA GLY A 70 -2.37 25.94 17.20
C GLY A 70 -2.94 24.65 17.77
N ILE A 71 -3.06 23.57 16.95
CA ILE A 71 -3.55 22.27 17.37
C ILE A 71 -2.36 21.37 17.72
N GLU A 72 -2.26 21.01 19.02
CA GLU A 72 -1.20 20.12 19.47
C GLU A 72 -1.33 18.73 18.87
N GLN A 73 -0.20 18.13 18.52
CA GLN A 73 -0.12 16.81 17.93
C GLN A 73 0.70 15.88 18.81
N ALA A 74 0.14 14.76 19.19
CA ALA A 74 0.83 13.71 19.94
C ALA A 74 1.13 12.51 19.04
N MET A 75 2.35 11.96 19.20
CA MET A 75 2.81 10.76 18.50
C MET A 75 3.27 9.72 19.53
N VAL A 76 2.85 8.50 19.39
CA VAL A 76 3.30 7.35 20.20
C VAL A 76 3.68 6.22 19.28
N ASP A 77 4.86 5.66 19.43
CA ASP A 77 5.40 4.57 18.60
C ASP A 77 5.30 4.85 17.08
N GLY A 78 5.54 6.12 16.68
CA GLY A 78 5.45 6.54 15.28
C GLY A 78 4.02 6.67 14.74
N ARG A 79 3.00 6.54 15.59
CA ARG A 79 1.58 6.69 15.25
C ARG A 79 1.01 7.96 15.88
N ARG A 80 0.17 8.64 15.11
CA ARG A 80 -0.49 9.87 15.54
C ARG A 80 -1.68 9.55 16.43
N ILE A 81 -1.71 10.10 17.65
CA ILE A 81 -2.94 10.17 18.42
C ILE A 81 -3.89 11.11 17.67
N THR A 82 -5.08 10.64 17.38
CA THR A 82 -6.02 11.31 16.48
C THR A 82 -7.31 11.64 17.23
N ASP A 83 -7.35 12.81 17.87
CA ASP A 83 -8.58 13.37 18.41
C ASP A 83 -9.47 13.97 17.30
N ALA A 84 -10.60 14.55 17.66
CA ALA A 84 -11.55 15.09 16.68
C ALA A 84 -10.98 16.28 15.88
N ALA A 85 -10.15 17.14 16.51
CA ALA A 85 -9.50 18.24 15.82
C ALA A 85 -8.42 17.74 14.85
N THR A 86 -7.61 16.82 15.31
CA THR A 86 -6.58 16.15 14.49
C THR A 86 -7.20 15.40 13.31
N LEU A 87 -8.33 14.68 13.52
CA LEU A 87 -9.01 13.98 12.44
C LEU A 87 -9.45 14.93 11.33
N LYS A 88 -10.00 16.11 11.68
CA LYS A 88 -10.35 17.15 10.69
C LYS A 88 -9.13 17.59 9.88
N ILE A 89 -8.01 17.85 10.53
CA ILE A 89 -6.76 18.26 9.87
C ILE A 89 -6.26 17.17 8.91
N VAL A 90 -6.12 15.94 9.39
CA VAL A 90 -5.62 14.86 8.51
C VAL A 90 -6.56 14.58 7.34
N THR A 91 -7.88 14.70 7.55
CA THR A 91 -8.86 14.55 6.46
C THR A 91 -8.69 15.65 5.41
N MET A 92 -8.61 16.92 5.81
CA MET A 92 -8.40 18.04 4.89
C MET A 92 -7.09 17.90 4.12
N VAL A 93 -6.01 17.54 4.80
CA VAL A 93 -4.68 17.43 4.18
C VAL A 93 -4.60 16.20 3.28
N TYR A 94 -4.99 15.02 3.79
CA TYR A 94 -4.80 13.77 3.03
C TYR A 94 -5.81 13.64 1.90
N ALA A 95 -7.11 13.72 2.21
CA ALA A 95 -8.16 13.51 1.22
C ALA A 95 -8.39 14.70 0.30
N GLY A 96 -8.18 15.90 0.82
CA GLY A 96 -8.30 17.15 0.05
C GLY A 96 -7.03 17.47 -0.73
N TYR A 97 -6.03 18.06 -0.08
CA TYR A 97 -4.88 18.64 -0.76
C TYR A 97 -3.99 17.60 -1.43
N ILE A 98 -3.44 16.63 -0.66
CA ILE A 98 -2.44 15.69 -1.18
C ILE A 98 -3.05 14.80 -2.26
N ASN A 99 -4.18 14.18 -1.98
CA ASN A 99 -4.84 13.27 -2.90
C ASN A 99 -5.16 13.94 -4.23
N LYS A 100 -5.78 15.12 -4.21
CA LYS A 100 -6.17 15.83 -5.43
C LYS A 100 -4.99 16.44 -6.17
N ASN A 101 -3.94 16.88 -5.47
CA ASN A 101 -2.70 17.31 -6.09
C ASN A 101 -2.01 16.15 -6.85
N ILE A 102 -1.96 14.95 -6.27
CA ILE A 102 -1.43 13.75 -6.95
C ILE A 102 -2.26 13.44 -8.20
N VAL A 103 -3.58 13.42 -8.09
CA VAL A 103 -4.47 13.15 -9.22
C VAL A 103 -4.25 14.17 -10.33
N ALA A 104 -4.20 15.47 -10.03
CA ALA A 104 -3.97 16.53 -11.02
C ALA A 104 -2.63 16.36 -11.75
N GLN A 105 -1.56 15.99 -11.01
CA GLN A 105 -0.24 15.73 -11.60
C GLN A 105 -0.23 14.46 -12.47
N LEU A 106 -0.97 13.39 -12.09
CA LEU A 106 -1.12 12.20 -12.95
C LEU A 106 -1.85 12.53 -14.24
N GLN A 107 -2.91 13.35 -14.18
CA GLN A 107 -3.61 13.82 -15.39
C GLN A 107 -2.67 14.60 -16.31
N SER A 108 -1.80 15.45 -15.77
CA SER A 108 -0.81 16.20 -16.58
C SER A 108 0.25 15.29 -17.23
N ASN A 109 0.45 14.09 -16.70
CA ASN A 109 1.33 13.05 -17.27
C ASN A 109 0.57 12.07 -18.19
N ASN A 110 -0.62 12.42 -18.68
CA ASN A 110 -1.49 11.60 -19.52
C ASN A 110 -1.85 10.24 -18.88
N ASN A 111 -1.88 10.19 -17.55
CA ASN A 111 -2.34 9.03 -16.82
C ASN A 111 -3.69 9.32 -16.16
N ASN A 112 -4.77 8.80 -16.76
CA ASN A 112 -6.11 8.99 -16.19
C ASN A 112 -6.16 8.40 -14.78
N ALA A 113 -6.57 9.20 -13.80
CA ALA A 113 -6.53 8.85 -12.40
C ALA A 113 -7.73 9.39 -11.63
N ILE A 114 -8.13 8.68 -10.59
CA ILE A 114 -9.16 9.08 -9.65
C ILE A 114 -8.64 8.95 -8.21
N GLY A 115 -9.06 9.87 -7.34
CA GLY A 115 -8.64 9.88 -5.94
C GLY A 115 -9.79 9.56 -4.99
N PHE A 116 -9.54 8.63 -4.06
CA PHE A 116 -10.47 8.14 -3.06
C PHE A 116 -9.92 8.22 -1.65
N THR A 117 -10.84 8.19 -0.69
CA THR A 117 -10.65 7.71 0.68
C THR A 117 -11.31 6.34 0.83
N GLY A 118 -11.18 5.71 1.98
CA GLY A 118 -11.92 4.49 2.29
C GLY A 118 -13.44 4.68 2.41
N ALA A 119 -13.90 5.92 2.65
CA ALA A 119 -15.33 6.23 2.75
C ALA A 119 -16.03 6.26 1.38
N ASP A 120 -15.30 6.64 0.32
CA ASP A 120 -15.85 6.72 -1.04
C ASP A 120 -16.24 5.30 -1.51
N ALA A 121 -17.45 5.15 -2.01
CA ALA A 121 -18.01 3.86 -2.46
C ALA A 121 -17.88 2.72 -1.44
N ASN A 122 -17.85 3.03 -0.14
CA ASN A 122 -17.60 2.06 0.94
C ASN A 122 -16.35 1.21 0.70
N LEU A 123 -15.27 1.88 0.25
CA LEU A 123 -14.09 1.22 -0.30
C LEU A 123 -13.27 0.48 0.75
N ILE A 124 -13.06 1.10 1.93
CA ILE A 124 -12.28 0.49 3.02
C ILE A 124 -12.99 0.73 4.33
N LYS A 125 -13.62 -0.32 4.84
CA LYS A 125 -14.23 -0.32 6.18
C LYS A 125 -13.17 -0.66 7.22
N ALA A 126 -13.23 0.03 8.37
CA ALA A 126 -12.31 -0.15 9.48
C ALA A 126 -13.08 -0.01 10.81
N HIS A 127 -12.59 -0.60 11.88
CA HIS A 127 -13.05 -0.30 13.23
C HIS A 127 -12.04 0.61 13.95
N LYS A 128 -12.52 1.33 14.95
CA LYS A 128 -11.65 2.14 15.83
C LYS A 128 -10.70 1.20 16.57
N ARG A 129 -9.39 1.50 16.52
CA ARG A 129 -8.39 0.75 17.30
C ARG A 129 -8.68 0.84 18.79
N LEU A 130 -8.73 -0.31 19.44
CA LEU A 130 -9.00 -0.39 20.88
C LEU A 130 -7.71 -0.30 21.70
N PRO A 131 -7.75 0.28 22.93
CA PRO A 131 -6.60 0.30 23.83
C PRO A 131 -6.03 -1.09 24.14
N ALA A 132 -6.86 -2.12 24.19
CA ALA A 132 -6.44 -3.51 24.39
C ALA A 132 -5.48 -3.99 23.29
N ASP A 133 -5.67 -3.56 22.04
CA ASP A 133 -4.84 -3.89 20.89
C ASP A 133 -3.56 -3.04 20.79
N SER A 134 -3.40 -2.07 21.71
CA SER A 134 -2.38 -1.03 21.69
C SER A 134 -1.69 -0.84 23.04
N LYS A 135 -1.51 -1.89 23.83
CA LYS A 135 -0.85 -1.85 25.15
C LYS A 135 -1.45 -0.80 26.11
N GLY A 136 -2.78 -0.61 26.06
CA GLY A 136 -3.51 0.34 26.87
C GLY A 136 -3.53 1.80 26.37
N ILE A 137 -2.94 2.08 25.20
CA ILE A 137 -2.91 3.43 24.61
C ILE A 137 -4.20 3.67 23.81
N ASP A 138 -4.95 4.72 24.12
CA ASP A 138 -6.04 5.22 23.27
C ASP A 138 -5.49 6.12 22.18
N TYR A 139 -5.47 5.65 20.95
CA TYR A 139 -5.06 6.43 19.78
C TYR A 139 -6.16 7.35 19.23
N GLY A 140 -7.35 7.39 19.86
CA GLY A 140 -8.48 8.20 19.39
C GLY A 140 -9.12 7.62 18.12
N PHE A 141 -9.35 8.46 17.12
CA PHE A 141 -9.97 8.07 15.84
C PHE A 141 -8.98 7.41 14.86
N VAL A 142 -8.22 6.43 15.34
CA VAL A 142 -7.36 5.60 14.50
C VAL A 142 -8.10 4.32 14.13
N GLY A 143 -8.00 3.93 12.83
CA GLY A 143 -8.69 2.76 12.29
C GLY A 143 -7.76 1.58 12.02
N ASP A 144 -8.28 0.38 12.27
CA ASP A 144 -7.75 -0.89 11.79
C ASP A 144 -8.67 -1.45 10.71
N VAL A 145 -8.11 -1.86 9.57
CA VAL A 145 -8.88 -2.25 8.38
C VAL A 145 -9.59 -3.57 8.62
N ASP A 146 -10.91 -3.59 8.39
CA ASP A 146 -11.75 -4.79 8.44
C ASP A 146 -11.92 -5.43 7.06
N SER A 147 -12.16 -4.61 6.04
CA SER A 147 -12.46 -5.10 4.69
C SER A 147 -12.16 -4.05 3.61
N VAL A 148 -11.88 -4.55 2.41
CA VAL A 148 -11.72 -3.75 1.19
C VAL A 148 -12.78 -4.19 0.18
N ASN A 149 -13.55 -3.24 -0.33
CA ASN A 149 -14.58 -3.46 -1.34
C ASN A 149 -13.96 -3.50 -2.75
N THR A 150 -13.52 -4.67 -3.18
CA THR A 150 -12.89 -4.85 -4.49
C THR A 150 -13.84 -4.55 -5.65
N SER A 151 -15.17 -4.70 -5.47
CA SER A 151 -16.16 -4.41 -6.52
C SER A 151 -16.19 -2.92 -6.90
N ALA A 152 -15.78 -2.02 -6.01
CA ALA A 152 -15.62 -0.60 -6.30
C ALA A 152 -14.32 -0.30 -7.09
N ILE A 153 -13.29 -1.14 -6.96
CA ILE A 153 -11.97 -0.98 -7.59
C ILE A 153 -11.94 -1.58 -9.00
N LEU A 154 -12.46 -2.80 -9.15
CA LEU A 154 -12.33 -3.59 -10.38
C LEU A 154 -12.79 -2.86 -11.66
N PRO A 155 -13.98 -2.20 -11.70
CA PRO A 155 -14.43 -1.53 -12.93
C PRO A 155 -13.52 -0.37 -13.36
N LEU A 156 -12.89 0.32 -12.41
CA LEU A 156 -11.99 1.45 -12.67
C LEU A 156 -10.67 0.95 -13.25
N LEU A 157 -10.10 -0.10 -12.68
CA LEU A 157 -8.89 -0.72 -13.21
C LEU A 157 -9.11 -1.29 -14.61
N GLN A 158 -10.28 -1.88 -14.89
CA GLN A 158 -10.64 -2.39 -16.22
C GLN A 158 -10.65 -1.27 -17.28
N GLN A 159 -10.96 -0.03 -16.88
CA GLN A 159 -10.93 1.15 -17.74
C GLN A 159 -9.55 1.87 -17.76
N ASP A 160 -8.48 1.20 -17.26
CA ASP A 160 -7.13 1.76 -17.16
C ASP A 160 -7.04 3.06 -16.31
N ILE A 161 -7.97 3.25 -15.38
CA ILE A 161 -7.95 4.37 -14.46
C ILE A 161 -7.04 4.02 -13.27
N ALA A 162 -5.99 4.79 -13.06
CA ALA A 162 -5.15 4.68 -11.87
C ALA A 162 -5.91 5.19 -10.64
N ILE A 163 -5.79 4.48 -9.53
CA ILE A 163 -6.52 4.82 -8.30
C ILE A 163 -5.55 5.37 -7.27
N VAL A 164 -5.85 6.53 -6.70
CA VAL A 164 -5.05 7.19 -5.66
C VAL A 164 -5.81 7.15 -4.33
N ILE A 165 -5.27 6.50 -3.32
CA ILE A 165 -5.94 6.28 -2.03
C ILE A 165 -5.30 7.14 -0.94
N ALA A 166 -6.11 7.96 -0.30
CA ALA A 166 -5.75 8.69 0.93
C ALA A 166 -5.96 7.81 2.17
N PRO A 167 -5.13 7.95 3.24
CA PRO A 167 -5.19 7.08 4.41
C PRO A 167 -6.29 7.50 5.40
N ILE A 168 -7.51 7.67 4.90
CA ILE A 168 -8.72 7.91 5.66
C ILE A 168 -9.70 6.77 5.35
N THR A 169 -10.20 6.11 6.40
CA THR A 169 -11.19 5.03 6.33
C THR A 169 -12.47 5.44 7.06
N HIS A 170 -13.44 4.55 7.17
CA HIS A 170 -14.67 4.79 7.92
C HIS A 170 -15.14 3.51 8.63
N ASP A 171 -15.99 3.67 9.65
CA ASP A 171 -16.51 2.57 10.47
C ASP A 171 -17.83 1.96 9.94
N GLY A 172 -18.39 2.53 8.88
CA GLY A 172 -19.70 2.14 8.36
C GLY A 172 -20.89 2.78 9.10
N ASN A 173 -20.65 3.55 10.16
CA ASN A 173 -21.66 4.22 10.99
C ASN A 173 -21.56 5.76 10.91
N GLY A 174 -20.79 6.28 9.95
CA GLY A 174 -20.65 7.71 9.71
C GLY A 174 -19.39 8.33 10.32
N GLN A 175 -18.54 7.55 11.00
CA GLN A 175 -17.30 8.05 11.60
C GLN A 175 -16.10 7.78 10.67
N LEU A 176 -15.35 8.83 10.34
CA LEU A 176 -14.06 8.70 9.66
C LEU A 176 -12.97 8.27 10.66
N LEU A 177 -11.97 7.56 10.13
CA LEU A 177 -10.83 7.07 10.90
C LEU A 177 -9.52 7.35 10.14
N ASN A 178 -8.50 7.79 10.86
CA ASN A 178 -7.14 7.92 10.35
C ASN A 178 -6.45 6.54 10.37
N THR A 179 -6.05 6.04 9.22
CA THR A 179 -5.49 4.69 9.11
C THR A 179 -4.07 4.74 8.55
N ASN A 180 -3.22 3.82 8.99
CA ASN A 180 -1.85 3.74 8.50
C ASN A 180 -1.82 3.40 7.01
N ALA A 181 -1.08 4.18 6.20
CA ALA A 181 -1.02 4.00 4.76
C ALA A 181 -0.35 2.68 4.32
N ASP A 182 0.63 2.16 5.10
CA ASP A 182 1.24 0.85 4.83
C ASP A 182 0.21 -0.26 5.02
N THR A 183 -0.63 -0.16 6.07
CA THR A 183 -1.74 -1.10 6.33
C THR A 183 -2.78 -1.07 5.20
N ILE A 184 -3.17 0.12 4.75
CA ILE A 184 -4.11 0.28 3.62
C ILE A 184 -3.55 -0.36 2.35
N ALA A 185 -2.29 -0.08 2.02
CA ALA A 185 -1.65 -0.66 0.83
C ALA A 185 -1.61 -2.19 0.88
N GLN A 186 -1.26 -2.76 2.04
CA GLN A 186 -1.27 -4.20 2.27
C GLN A 186 -2.68 -4.79 2.14
N SER A 187 -3.68 -4.19 2.79
CA SER A 187 -5.07 -4.68 2.74
C SER A 187 -5.63 -4.67 1.32
N ILE A 188 -5.34 -3.61 0.54
CA ILE A 188 -5.73 -3.53 -0.88
C ILE A 188 -5.00 -4.61 -1.68
N ALA A 189 -3.68 -4.78 -1.51
CA ALA A 189 -2.90 -5.78 -2.22
C ALA A 189 -3.42 -7.19 -1.98
N VAL A 190 -3.71 -7.53 -0.72
CA VAL A 190 -4.28 -8.83 -0.33
C VAL A 190 -5.67 -9.02 -0.93
N ALA A 191 -6.57 -8.03 -0.82
CA ALA A 191 -7.92 -8.13 -1.37
C ALA A 191 -7.93 -8.32 -2.89
N MET A 192 -7.02 -7.63 -3.60
CA MET A 192 -6.92 -7.70 -5.05
C MET A 192 -6.19 -8.94 -5.58
N SER A 193 -5.47 -9.70 -4.73
CA SER A 193 -4.69 -10.89 -5.14
C SER A 193 -5.57 -12.02 -5.70
N ASN A 194 -6.87 -12.02 -5.38
CA ASN A 194 -7.82 -12.96 -5.97
C ASN A 194 -8.04 -12.71 -7.48
N ASN A 195 -7.91 -11.46 -7.93
CA ASN A 195 -8.23 -11.03 -9.28
C ASN A 195 -6.98 -10.79 -10.15
N TYR A 196 -5.86 -10.40 -9.52
CA TYR A 196 -4.63 -9.97 -10.19
C TYR A 196 -3.39 -10.66 -9.64
N ALA A 197 -2.31 -10.69 -10.44
CA ALA A 197 -0.97 -10.97 -9.95
C ALA A 197 -0.41 -9.68 -9.31
N VAL A 198 -0.58 -9.55 -7.97
CA VAL A 198 -0.29 -8.31 -7.27
C VAL A 198 1.17 -8.20 -6.86
N SER A 199 1.80 -7.09 -7.24
CA SER A 199 3.07 -6.63 -6.69
C SER A 199 2.82 -5.46 -5.74
N LEU A 200 3.15 -5.62 -4.46
CA LEU A 200 3.07 -4.56 -3.46
C LEU A 200 4.43 -3.88 -3.34
N LEU A 201 4.51 -2.57 -3.64
CA LEU A 201 5.73 -1.78 -3.57
C LEU A 201 5.68 -0.81 -2.40
N TYR A 202 6.63 -0.94 -1.48
CA TYR A 202 6.88 0.07 -0.44
C TYR A 202 8.04 0.97 -0.88
N CYS A 203 7.69 2.17 -1.36
CA CYS A 203 8.64 3.16 -1.84
C CYS A 203 8.97 4.18 -0.75
N PHE A 204 10.25 4.32 -0.44
CA PHE A 204 10.77 5.23 0.60
C PHE A 204 12.19 5.72 0.26
N GLU A 205 13.00 6.13 1.25
CA GLU A 205 14.31 6.78 1.03
C GLU A 205 15.48 5.81 0.83
N LYS A 206 15.36 4.59 1.38
CA LYS A 206 16.45 3.62 1.33
C LYS A 206 16.35 2.75 0.09
N SER A 207 17.51 2.30 -0.38
CA SER A 207 17.60 1.45 -1.58
C SER A 207 16.93 0.08 -1.44
N GLY A 208 16.60 -0.34 -0.22
CA GLY A 208 15.98 -1.62 0.11
C GLY A 208 16.17 -1.96 1.57
N VAL A 209 16.15 -3.25 1.89
CA VAL A 209 16.62 -3.78 3.17
C VAL A 209 18.14 -3.79 3.15
N LEU A 210 18.78 -3.07 4.07
CA LEU A 210 20.22 -2.91 4.15
C LEU A 210 20.79 -3.72 5.31
N LEU A 211 21.95 -4.32 5.13
CA LEU A 211 22.75 -4.90 6.23
C LEU A 211 23.37 -3.80 7.10
N ASP A 212 23.79 -2.69 6.48
CA ASP A 212 24.22 -1.46 7.15
C ASP A 212 23.29 -0.32 6.76
N ALA A 213 22.54 0.20 7.72
CA ALA A 213 21.54 1.27 7.50
C ALA A 213 22.13 2.56 6.90
N ASN A 214 23.45 2.77 6.96
CA ASN A 214 24.14 3.94 6.43
C ASN A 214 24.85 3.69 5.10
N ASN A 215 24.78 2.46 4.57
CA ASN A 215 25.47 2.08 3.33
C ASN A 215 24.51 1.44 2.34
N ASP A 216 24.05 2.22 1.36
CA ASP A 216 23.12 1.77 0.31
C ASP A 216 23.69 0.63 -0.57
N SER A 217 25.02 0.40 -0.57
CA SER A 217 25.62 -0.72 -1.31
C SER A 217 25.41 -2.08 -0.64
N THR A 218 24.91 -2.09 0.60
CA THR A 218 24.63 -3.32 1.38
C THR A 218 23.18 -3.80 1.24
N VAL A 219 22.48 -3.37 0.18
CA VAL A 219 21.12 -3.80 -0.10
C VAL A 219 21.08 -5.31 -0.34
N ILE A 220 20.11 -5.98 0.30
CA ILE A 220 19.83 -7.41 0.11
C ILE A 220 18.84 -7.52 -1.06
N PRO A 221 19.21 -8.11 -2.21
CA PRO A 221 18.36 -8.10 -3.41
C PRO A 221 17.05 -8.90 -3.23
N SER A 222 17.11 -10.00 -2.49
CA SER A 222 15.95 -10.84 -2.20
C SER A 222 16.04 -11.38 -0.79
N ILE A 223 14.89 -11.61 -0.15
CA ILE A 223 14.80 -12.21 1.18
C ILE A 223 13.67 -13.23 1.16
N ASN A 224 13.99 -14.50 1.45
CA ASN A 224 13.00 -15.53 1.73
C ASN A 224 12.73 -15.64 3.25
N LYS A 225 11.81 -16.53 3.63
CA LYS A 225 11.38 -16.65 5.03
C LYS A 225 12.52 -17.15 5.97
N GLU A 226 13.32 -18.09 5.50
CA GLU A 226 14.45 -18.66 6.25
C GLU A 226 15.56 -17.63 6.44
N GLU A 227 15.91 -16.90 5.38
CA GLU A 227 16.87 -15.80 5.43
C GLU A 227 16.39 -14.70 6.38
N TYR A 228 15.09 -14.33 6.32
CA TYR A 228 14.53 -13.35 7.23
C TYR A 228 14.66 -13.75 8.69
N GLN A 229 14.35 -15.00 9.05
CA GLN A 229 14.53 -15.48 10.41
C GLN A 229 15.98 -15.38 10.86
N THR A 230 16.92 -15.81 10.02
CA THR A 230 18.36 -15.71 10.29
C THR A 230 18.81 -14.25 10.49
N LEU A 231 18.37 -13.33 9.66
CA LEU A 231 18.69 -11.90 9.76
C LEU A 231 18.13 -11.29 11.05
N LYS A 232 16.92 -11.69 11.44
CA LYS A 232 16.24 -11.23 12.66
C LYS A 232 16.94 -11.74 13.91
N GLU A 233 17.25 -13.04 13.99
CA GLU A 233 17.93 -13.69 15.11
C GLU A 233 19.34 -13.12 15.34
N LYS A 234 20.07 -12.84 14.26
CA LYS A 234 21.41 -12.28 14.32
C LYS A 234 21.44 -10.75 14.46
N ALA A 235 20.28 -10.09 14.56
CA ALA A 235 20.13 -8.63 14.61
C ALA A 235 20.91 -7.90 13.49
N LEU A 236 20.93 -8.50 12.27
CA LEU A 236 21.65 -7.98 11.11
C LEU A 236 20.85 -6.95 10.30
N ILE A 237 19.58 -6.73 10.64
CA ILE A 237 18.73 -5.72 10.02
C ILE A 237 18.27 -4.71 11.07
N PHE A 238 18.13 -3.46 10.63
CA PHE A 238 17.67 -2.37 11.50
C PHE A 238 16.28 -2.68 12.07
N ALA A 239 16.11 -2.49 13.39
CA ALA A 239 14.90 -2.86 14.13
C ALA A 239 13.60 -2.27 13.53
N GLY A 240 13.65 -1.05 12.98
CA GLY A 240 12.52 -0.42 12.31
C GLY A 240 12.09 -1.09 10.99
N MET A 241 12.93 -1.97 10.41
CA MET A 241 12.59 -2.74 9.21
C MET A 241 11.82 -4.02 9.53
N ILE A 242 11.97 -4.56 10.74
CA ILE A 242 11.32 -5.82 11.16
C ILE A 242 9.79 -5.78 10.97
N PRO A 243 9.05 -4.76 11.45
CA PRO A 243 7.60 -4.70 11.23
C PRO A 243 7.20 -4.64 9.75
N LYS A 244 8.04 -4.01 8.90
CA LYS A 244 7.79 -3.96 7.45
C LYS A 244 7.96 -5.32 6.80
N LEU A 245 8.98 -6.08 7.20
CA LEU A 245 9.21 -7.45 6.71
C LEU A 245 8.15 -8.42 7.23
N ASP A 246 7.76 -8.32 8.52
CA ASP A 246 6.66 -9.12 9.07
C ASP A 246 5.37 -8.88 8.25
N ASN A 247 5.03 -7.62 7.94
CA ASN A 247 3.89 -7.27 7.09
C ASN A 247 4.04 -7.77 5.65
N ALA A 248 5.26 -7.71 5.09
CA ALA A 248 5.53 -8.20 3.74
C ALA A 248 5.30 -9.71 3.63
N PHE A 249 5.83 -10.50 4.59
CA PHE A 249 5.58 -11.94 4.61
C PHE A 249 4.12 -12.29 4.88
N ALA A 250 3.42 -11.52 5.73
CA ALA A 250 1.98 -11.69 5.92
C ALA A 250 1.20 -11.46 4.62
N ALA A 251 1.56 -10.44 3.84
CA ALA A 251 0.94 -10.17 2.54
C ALA A 251 1.20 -11.31 1.53
N ILE A 252 2.44 -11.82 1.44
CA ILE A 252 2.81 -12.97 0.61
C ILE A 252 1.99 -14.21 1.00
N ASN A 253 1.91 -14.53 2.28
CA ASN A 253 1.11 -15.66 2.78
C ASN A 253 -0.39 -15.51 2.52
N SER A 254 -0.86 -14.29 2.29
CA SER A 254 -2.25 -13.94 1.95
C SER A 254 -2.50 -13.81 0.44
N GLY A 255 -1.58 -14.27 -0.43
CA GLY A 255 -1.78 -14.38 -1.87
C GLY A 255 -1.16 -13.26 -2.72
N VAL A 256 -0.50 -12.26 -2.12
CA VAL A 256 0.28 -11.27 -2.86
C VAL A 256 1.46 -11.97 -3.54
N THR A 257 1.67 -11.73 -4.83
CA THR A 257 2.69 -12.43 -5.63
C THR A 257 4.11 -12.09 -5.18
N LYS A 258 4.38 -10.81 -4.94
CA LYS A 258 5.66 -10.32 -4.41
C LYS A 258 5.49 -8.99 -3.68
N VAL A 259 6.36 -8.74 -2.71
CA VAL A 259 6.51 -7.43 -2.07
C VAL A 259 7.89 -6.89 -2.40
N ILE A 260 7.97 -5.63 -2.79
CA ILE A 260 9.21 -4.96 -3.16
C ILE A 260 9.42 -3.75 -2.26
N ILE A 261 10.62 -3.62 -1.71
CA ILE A 261 11.01 -2.52 -0.83
C ILE A 261 12.17 -1.77 -1.48
N GLY A 262 12.05 -0.44 -1.69
CA GLY A 262 13.13 0.31 -2.29
C GLY A 262 12.90 1.80 -2.43
N LYS A 263 13.85 2.48 -3.10
CA LYS A 263 13.79 3.92 -3.37
C LYS A 263 12.69 4.26 -4.36
N ALA A 264 11.90 5.29 -4.04
CA ALA A 264 10.85 5.78 -4.90
C ALA A 264 11.36 6.24 -6.27
N GLU A 265 12.54 6.86 -6.30
CA GLU A 265 13.20 7.34 -7.53
C GLU A 265 13.64 6.20 -8.47
N MET A 266 13.55 4.95 -8.03
CA MET A 266 13.95 3.77 -8.80
C MET A 266 12.76 2.87 -9.16
N ILE A 267 11.53 3.39 -9.15
CA ILE A 267 10.30 2.58 -9.28
C ILE A 267 10.31 1.68 -10.53
N GLU A 268 10.79 2.15 -11.67
CA GLU A 268 10.90 1.33 -12.87
C GLU A 268 11.86 0.14 -12.65
N SER A 269 13.02 0.39 -12.05
CA SER A 269 14.01 -0.66 -11.72
C SER A 269 13.52 -1.63 -10.67
N LEU A 270 12.71 -1.16 -9.69
CA LEU A 270 12.06 -2.00 -8.68
C LEU A 270 11.10 -3.00 -9.34
N ILE A 271 10.26 -2.53 -10.25
CA ILE A 271 9.25 -3.37 -10.94
C ILE A 271 9.90 -4.50 -11.74
N VAL A 272 11.01 -4.22 -12.42
CA VAL A 272 11.73 -5.21 -13.24
C VAL A 272 12.77 -6.02 -12.44
N GLY A 273 12.85 -5.84 -11.12
CA GLY A 273 13.73 -6.61 -10.23
C GLY A 273 15.22 -6.26 -10.33
N LYS A 274 15.55 -5.07 -10.85
CA LYS A 274 16.95 -4.57 -10.96
C LYS A 274 17.40 -3.72 -9.79
N ALA A 275 16.49 -3.41 -8.86
CA ALA A 275 16.76 -2.62 -7.66
C ALA A 275 15.88 -3.06 -6.51
N GLY A 276 16.21 -2.60 -5.30
CA GLY A 276 15.44 -2.87 -4.09
C GLY A 276 15.64 -4.26 -3.52
N THR A 277 14.76 -4.61 -2.59
CA THR A 277 14.65 -5.94 -1.98
C THR A 277 13.32 -6.56 -2.37
N THR A 278 13.36 -7.73 -2.97
CA THR A 278 12.16 -8.51 -3.31
C THR A 278 11.90 -9.58 -2.26
N ILE A 279 10.66 -9.65 -1.76
CA ILE A 279 10.15 -10.68 -0.87
C ILE A 279 9.10 -11.47 -1.67
N GLN A 280 9.27 -12.80 -1.76
CA GLN A 280 8.36 -13.69 -2.48
C GLN A 280 8.43 -15.10 -1.89
N HIS A 281 7.48 -15.96 -2.25
CA HIS A 281 7.62 -17.37 -1.92
C HIS A 281 8.88 -17.95 -2.55
N THR A 282 9.54 -18.87 -1.83
CA THR A 282 10.64 -19.66 -2.42
C THR A 282 10.09 -20.44 -3.60
N VAL A 283 10.56 -20.14 -4.81
CA VAL A 283 10.26 -20.98 -5.97
C VAL A 283 11.11 -22.24 -5.82
N THR A 284 10.50 -23.31 -5.36
CA THR A 284 11.12 -24.66 -5.47
C THR A 284 11.15 -25.04 -6.95
N HIS A 285 12.32 -25.00 -7.54
CA HIS A 285 12.59 -25.55 -8.88
C HIS A 285 12.65 -27.06 -8.83
#